data_9d0584371405128589a3ef56cb0948ea
#
_entry.id   9d0584371405128589a3ef56cb0948ea
#
_cell.length_a   1.000
_cell.length_b   1.000
_cell.length_c   1.000
_cell.angle_alpha   90.00
_cell.angle_beta   90.00
_cell.angle_gamma   90.00
#
_symmetry.space_group_name_H-M   'P 1'
#
loop_
_entity.id
_entity.type
_entity.pdbx_description
1 polymer ?
#
loop_
_entity_poly.entity_id
_entity_poly.type
_entity_poly.pdbx_seq_one_letter_code
_entity_poly.pdbx_strand_id
1 'polypeptide(L)'
;NEIAPENHPVSLETNNINVPMEGGSYEVKVNTTVPVYLERPSIPGDDIYDNSTSVSGMEIYETGSGSEPCINYTKELNNNILKVVVKAASFRKEQAVSIPLYDGMGNEVARLILTQQANPNAEIIVPRLGSDGISCVSEFMKSLANAVTLEAQMNFRYTKIINDPNFVAPIRSSEPNIRKCWNDSYQALNMIARLYRADTMYRAVYSPYLNVYRDLCYYQMLIWWGGVVVMPNAGFEGYADSYVPRTSESSILQMLEEELVEAIRNLDEKKCVAFATNANDALFVSKDVARILLAKVYMYQQKWAAASNLLQQVVDKNIYSMEKVPTKYTSESKDLILALKVGNESRASRVNVDGSPEEVVPIMTTTDVKLLYAECEIHLGNNAKASKYISEVGNINGISGTNVSVEGIKQLRKSLKLQD
;
A
#
# COMPACT_ATOMS: atom_id res chain seq x y z
N ASN A 1 -47.71 -40.28 13.12
CA ASN A 1 -47.68 -40.05 11.66
C ASN A 1 -46.88 -38.78 11.45
N GLU A 2 -45.58 -38.94 11.28
CA GLU A 2 -44.71 -37.89 10.77
C GLU A 2 -45.03 -37.76 9.27
N ILE A 3 -45.59 -36.63 8.88
CA ILE A 3 -45.74 -36.24 7.48
C ILE A 3 -44.33 -35.88 7.03
N ALA A 4 -43.72 -36.72 6.20
CA ALA A 4 -42.47 -36.39 5.53
C ALA A 4 -42.66 -35.07 4.76
N PRO A 5 -41.71 -34.11 4.81
CA PRO A 5 -41.83 -32.90 4.04
C PRO A 5 -41.93 -33.22 2.56
N GLU A 6 -43.02 -32.81 1.92
CA GLU A 6 -43.17 -32.93 0.45
C GLU A 6 -42.00 -32.17 -0.20
N ASN A 7 -41.16 -32.93 -0.85
CA ASN A 7 -39.98 -32.41 -1.57
C ASN A 7 -40.47 -31.76 -2.88
N HIS A 8 -40.89 -30.51 -2.82
CA HIS A 8 -41.23 -29.75 -4.03
C HIS A 8 -39.93 -29.28 -4.69
N PRO A 9 -39.56 -29.86 -5.85
CA PRO A 9 -38.30 -29.47 -6.48
C PRO A 9 -38.40 -28.06 -7.03
N VAL A 10 -37.61 -27.15 -6.47
CA VAL A 10 -37.33 -25.83 -7.06
C VAL A 10 -36.09 -25.96 -7.92
N SER A 11 -36.18 -25.55 -9.16
CA SER A 11 -35.01 -25.53 -10.06
C SER A 11 -35.02 -24.27 -10.93
N LEU A 12 -33.84 -23.84 -11.32
CA LEU A 12 -33.66 -22.77 -12.28
C LEU A 12 -33.44 -23.33 -13.67
N GLU A 13 -33.91 -22.62 -14.71
CA GLU A 13 -33.63 -22.98 -16.11
C GLU A 13 -32.12 -23.00 -16.37
N THR A 14 -31.37 -22.09 -15.73
CA THR A 14 -29.91 -22.12 -15.65
C THR A 14 -29.45 -21.70 -14.26
N ASN A 15 -28.42 -22.36 -13.76
CA ASN A 15 -27.80 -22.02 -12.46
C ASN A 15 -26.58 -21.08 -12.59
N ASN A 16 -26.11 -20.83 -13.83
CA ASN A 16 -24.94 -20.01 -14.09
C ASN A 16 -25.19 -19.06 -15.26
N ILE A 17 -24.83 -17.81 -15.09
CA ILE A 17 -24.83 -16.79 -16.14
C ILE A 17 -23.44 -16.21 -16.26
N ASN A 18 -22.83 -16.29 -17.44
CA ASN A 18 -21.62 -15.59 -17.79
C ASN A 18 -21.98 -14.22 -18.33
N VAL A 19 -21.61 -13.17 -17.59
CA VAL A 19 -21.91 -11.79 -17.89
C VAL A 19 -20.70 -11.15 -18.55
N PRO A 20 -20.83 -10.52 -19.73
CA PRO A 20 -19.74 -9.76 -20.33
C PRO A 20 -19.39 -8.52 -19.48
N MET A 21 -18.25 -7.90 -19.77
CA MET A 21 -17.80 -6.71 -19.02
C MET A 21 -18.75 -5.51 -19.13
N GLU A 22 -19.52 -5.41 -20.20
CA GLU A 22 -20.52 -4.36 -20.43
C GLU A 22 -21.78 -4.52 -19.57
N GLY A 23 -21.93 -5.67 -18.92
CA GLY A 23 -23.14 -6.04 -18.20
C GLY A 23 -24.24 -6.62 -19.10
N GLY A 24 -25.47 -6.55 -18.65
CA GLY A 24 -26.60 -7.06 -19.42
C GLY A 24 -27.86 -7.26 -18.59
N SER A 25 -28.95 -7.66 -19.25
CA SER A 25 -30.22 -8.04 -18.60
C SER A 25 -30.52 -9.49 -18.91
N TYR A 26 -30.83 -10.25 -17.87
CA TYR A 26 -31.03 -11.70 -17.94
C TYR A 26 -32.34 -12.06 -17.28
N GLU A 27 -33.07 -13.01 -17.87
CA GLU A 27 -34.29 -13.56 -17.30
C GLU A 27 -34.08 -15.07 -17.16
N VAL A 28 -34.30 -15.59 -15.96
CA VAL A 28 -34.16 -17.01 -15.63
C VAL A 28 -35.50 -17.52 -15.11
N LYS A 29 -36.04 -18.53 -15.76
CA LYS A 29 -37.26 -19.17 -15.32
C LYS A 29 -37.01 -20.03 -14.07
N VAL A 30 -37.86 -19.82 -13.07
CA VAL A 30 -37.87 -20.59 -11.83
C VAL A 30 -38.96 -21.64 -11.95
N ASN A 31 -38.58 -22.89 -12.04
CA ASN A 31 -39.54 -24.02 -12.09
C ASN A 31 -39.90 -24.40 -10.65
N THR A 32 -41.08 -24.06 -10.23
CA THR A 32 -41.54 -24.30 -8.85
C THR A 32 -43.07 -24.40 -8.79
N THR A 33 -43.56 -25.17 -7.85
CA THR A 33 -44.98 -25.24 -7.48
C THR A 33 -45.28 -24.57 -6.15
N VAL A 34 -44.23 -24.09 -5.45
CA VAL A 34 -44.35 -23.42 -4.18
C VAL A 34 -43.81 -21.97 -4.30
N PRO A 35 -44.25 -21.05 -3.45
CA PRO A 35 -43.69 -19.69 -3.41
C PRO A 35 -42.19 -19.73 -3.11
N VAL A 36 -41.41 -18.94 -3.86
CA VAL A 36 -39.99 -18.71 -3.62
C VAL A 36 -39.70 -17.22 -3.42
N TYR A 37 -38.67 -16.92 -2.66
CA TYR A 37 -38.33 -15.58 -2.20
C TYR A 37 -36.85 -15.27 -2.49
N LEU A 38 -36.56 -14.03 -2.83
CA LEU A 38 -35.17 -13.53 -3.01
C LEU A 38 -34.50 -13.14 -1.69
N GLU A 39 -35.28 -12.94 -0.66
CA GLU A 39 -34.86 -12.65 0.71
C GLU A 39 -35.32 -13.78 1.62
N ARG A 40 -34.50 -14.13 2.59
CA ARG A 40 -34.85 -15.16 3.56
C ARG A 40 -36.03 -14.68 4.40
N PRO A 41 -37.19 -15.36 4.39
CA PRO A 41 -38.32 -14.98 5.23
C PRO A 41 -37.96 -15.03 6.72
N SER A 42 -38.38 -14.02 7.48
CA SER A 42 -38.22 -14.03 8.95
C SER A 42 -39.17 -15.06 9.54
N ILE A 43 -38.64 -16.02 10.27
CA ILE A 43 -39.42 -17.04 11.00
C ILE A 43 -39.55 -16.55 12.44
N PRO A 44 -40.76 -16.39 12.98
CA PRO A 44 -40.96 -16.04 14.37
C PRO A 44 -40.34 -17.11 15.29
N GLY A 45 -39.39 -16.73 16.12
CA GLY A 45 -38.71 -17.60 17.09
C GLY A 45 -37.31 -18.07 16.68
N ASP A 46 -36.80 -17.67 15.56
CA ASP A 46 -35.41 -17.91 15.13
C ASP A 46 -34.53 -16.79 15.67
N ASP A 47 -34.08 -16.90 16.94
CA ASP A 47 -33.11 -16.00 17.56
C ASP A 47 -31.67 -16.29 17.08
N ILE A 48 -31.52 -16.76 15.87
CA ILE A 48 -30.21 -16.87 15.24
C ILE A 48 -29.80 -15.43 14.90
N TYR A 49 -28.90 -14.88 15.69
CA TYR A 49 -28.10 -13.71 15.32
C TYR A 49 -27.34 -14.06 14.03
N ASP A 50 -28.01 -13.89 12.89
CA ASP A 50 -27.36 -13.94 11.60
C ASP A 50 -26.58 -12.64 11.46
N ASN A 51 -25.28 -12.70 11.81
CA ASN A 51 -24.31 -11.67 11.47
C ASN A 51 -23.97 -11.66 9.98
N SER A 52 -24.66 -12.44 9.15
CA SER A 52 -24.67 -12.20 7.72
C SER A 52 -25.54 -10.98 7.49
N THR A 53 -24.93 -9.81 7.37
CA THR A 53 -25.58 -8.66 6.74
C THR A 53 -26.14 -9.17 5.42
N SER A 54 -27.46 -9.43 5.42
CA SER A 54 -28.20 -9.66 4.18
C SER A 54 -27.94 -8.43 3.31
N VAL A 55 -27.13 -8.61 2.29
CA VAL A 55 -27.00 -7.61 1.23
C VAL A 55 -28.35 -7.62 0.52
N SER A 56 -29.30 -6.83 1.05
CA SER A 56 -30.55 -6.60 0.37
C SER A 56 -30.21 -6.02 -0.99
N GLY A 57 -30.72 -6.63 -2.03
CA GLY A 57 -30.44 -6.28 -3.39
C GLY A 57 -30.71 -4.82 -3.67
N MET A 58 -29.69 -4.05 -3.79
CA MET A 58 -29.51 -2.67 -4.15
C MET A 58 -28.92 -1.82 -3.02
N GLU A 59 -27.69 -2.09 -2.68
CA GLU A 59 -26.86 -1.02 -2.19
C GLU A 59 -25.97 -0.59 -3.36
N ILE A 60 -26.40 0.47 -4.03
CA ILE A 60 -25.47 1.35 -4.73
C ILE A 60 -24.62 1.91 -3.60
N TYR A 61 -23.46 1.32 -3.39
CA TYR A 61 -22.47 1.95 -2.56
C TYR A 61 -22.02 3.20 -3.30
N GLU A 62 -22.68 4.31 -2.95
CA GLU A 62 -22.16 5.62 -3.28
C GLU A 62 -20.70 5.64 -2.81
N THR A 63 -19.85 6.18 -3.63
CA THR A 63 -18.43 6.44 -3.38
C THR A 63 -18.24 6.98 -1.96
N GLY A 64 -17.99 6.09 -0.98
CA GLY A 64 -17.87 6.49 0.44
C GLY A 64 -17.86 5.36 1.45
N SER A 65 -18.41 4.21 1.14
CA SER A 65 -18.48 3.06 2.04
C SER A 65 -17.61 1.92 1.54
N GLY A 66 -16.42 1.97 1.73
CA GLY A 66 -15.37 0.98 1.78
C GLY A 66 -15.51 -0.44 1.16
N SER A 67 -16.38 -0.77 0.17
CA SER A 67 -16.49 -2.13 -0.41
C SER A 67 -15.71 -2.32 -1.71
N GLU A 68 -15.06 -3.50 -1.92
CA GLU A 68 -14.42 -3.82 -3.20
C GLU A 68 -15.42 -3.63 -4.35
N PRO A 69 -14.97 -3.16 -5.53
CA PRO A 69 -15.81 -3.17 -6.71
C PRO A 69 -16.28 -4.61 -6.93
N CYS A 70 -17.53 -4.86 -6.65
CA CYS A 70 -18.18 -6.14 -6.88
C CYS A 70 -19.17 -6.02 -8.04
N ILE A 71 -19.70 -7.16 -8.48
CA ILE A 71 -20.76 -7.17 -9.49
C ILE A 71 -21.94 -6.31 -9.01
N ASN A 72 -22.21 -5.23 -9.72
CA ASN A 72 -23.33 -4.35 -9.44
C ASN A 72 -24.55 -4.84 -10.23
N TYR A 73 -25.55 -5.35 -9.53
CA TYR A 73 -26.74 -5.89 -10.14
C TYR A 73 -28.01 -5.55 -9.34
N THR A 74 -29.14 -5.56 -10.03
CA THR A 74 -30.47 -5.58 -9.44
C THR A 74 -31.15 -6.91 -9.73
N LYS A 75 -31.99 -7.39 -8.82
CA LYS A 75 -32.75 -8.63 -8.96
C LYS A 75 -34.22 -8.41 -8.65
N GLU A 76 -35.08 -9.06 -9.40
CA GLU A 76 -36.53 -9.04 -9.22
C GLU A 76 -37.10 -10.40 -9.56
N LEU A 77 -38.03 -10.91 -8.76
CA LEU A 77 -38.71 -12.18 -9.00
C LEU A 77 -40.21 -11.94 -9.16
N ASN A 78 -40.69 -12.09 -10.37
CA ASN A 78 -42.11 -11.94 -10.72
C ASN A 78 -42.59 -13.11 -11.57
N ASN A 79 -43.75 -13.67 -11.21
CA ASN A 79 -44.37 -14.78 -11.96
C ASN A 79 -43.39 -15.95 -12.29
N ASN A 80 -42.58 -16.33 -11.31
CA ASN A 80 -41.53 -17.36 -11.48
C ASN A 80 -40.47 -17.01 -12.55
N ILE A 81 -40.27 -15.73 -12.84
CA ILE A 81 -39.17 -15.26 -13.67
C ILE A 81 -38.27 -14.40 -12.79
N LEU A 82 -37.02 -14.84 -12.61
CA LEU A 82 -35.96 -14.09 -11.97
C LEU A 82 -35.31 -13.20 -13.01
N LYS A 83 -35.53 -11.91 -12.91
CA LYS A 83 -34.87 -10.90 -13.74
C LYS A 83 -33.66 -10.33 -13.01
N VAL A 84 -32.51 -10.34 -13.66
CA VAL A 84 -31.27 -9.80 -13.14
C VAL A 84 -30.70 -8.80 -14.16
N VAL A 85 -30.45 -7.57 -13.72
CA VAL A 85 -29.81 -6.55 -14.54
C VAL A 85 -28.45 -6.24 -13.95
N VAL A 86 -27.39 -6.52 -14.71
CA VAL A 86 -25.99 -6.34 -14.29
C VAL A 86 -25.41 -5.13 -15.01
N LYS A 87 -24.80 -4.21 -14.25
CA LYS A 87 -24.11 -3.04 -14.81
C LYS A 87 -22.74 -3.42 -15.38
N ALA A 88 -22.14 -2.51 -16.15
CA ALA A 88 -20.79 -2.67 -16.64
C ALA A 88 -19.79 -2.90 -15.50
N ALA A 89 -18.81 -3.77 -15.73
CA ALA A 89 -17.82 -4.13 -14.74
C ALA A 89 -16.92 -2.94 -14.38
N SER A 90 -16.84 -2.65 -13.09
CA SER A 90 -15.96 -1.62 -12.50
C SER A 90 -14.71 -2.22 -11.86
N PHE A 91 -14.37 -3.48 -12.15
CA PHE A 91 -13.28 -4.25 -11.57
C PHE A 91 -12.39 -4.89 -12.65
N ARG A 92 -11.13 -5.13 -12.31
CA ARG A 92 -10.09 -5.66 -13.23
C ARG A 92 -9.83 -7.16 -13.10
N LYS A 93 -10.51 -7.86 -12.20
CA LYS A 93 -10.46 -9.33 -12.06
C LYS A 93 -11.86 -9.88 -12.20
N GLU A 94 -12.00 -11.01 -12.87
CA GLU A 94 -13.29 -11.71 -12.96
C GLU A 94 -13.88 -11.92 -11.56
N GLN A 95 -15.15 -11.62 -11.42
CA GLN A 95 -15.90 -11.70 -10.18
C GLN A 95 -17.09 -12.65 -10.34
N ALA A 96 -17.43 -13.32 -9.26
CA ALA A 96 -18.63 -14.13 -9.19
C ALA A 96 -19.47 -13.79 -7.96
N VAL A 97 -20.78 -13.78 -8.12
CA VAL A 97 -21.74 -13.57 -7.05
C VAL A 97 -22.83 -14.61 -7.12
N SER A 98 -23.36 -15.02 -5.97
CA SER A 98 -24.47 -15.97 -5.91
C SER A 98 -25.75 -15.29 -5.43
N ILE A 99 -26.87 -15.61 -6.08
CA ILE A 99 -28.22 -15.16 -5.73
C ILE A 99 -28.98 -16.39 -5.22
N PRO A 100 -29.12 -16.55 -3.89
CA PRO A 100 -29.92 -17.62 -3.33
C PRO A 100 -31.42 -17.33 -3.46
N LEU A 101 -32.23 -18.39 -3.60
CA LEU A 101 -33.67 -18.38 -3.54
C LEU A 101 -34.12 -19.23 -2.36
N TYR A 102 -35.09 -18.74 -1.62
CA TYR A 102 -35.57 -19.35 -0.39
C TYR A 102 -37.02 -19.81 -0.52
N ASP A 103 -37.39 -20.86 0.20
CA ASP A 103 -38.79 -21.25 0.42
C ASP A 103 -39.43 -20.40 1.53
N GLY A 104 -40.73 -20.62 1.80
CA GLY A 104 -41.46 -19.92 2.87
C GLY A 104 -40.98 -20.23 4.29
N MET A 105 -40.14 -21.25 4.45
CA MET A 105 -39.52 -21.64 5.72
C MET A 105 -38.07 -21.12 5.86
N GLY A 106 -37.60 -20.31 4.93
CA GLY A 106 -36.26 -19.73 4.95
C GLY A 106 -35.13 -20.69 4.59
N ASN A 107 -35.44 -21.88 4.05
CA ASN A 107 -34.42 -22.78 3.53
C ASN A 107 -34.01 -22.34 2.12
N GLU A 108 -32.71 -22.37 1.83
CA GLU A 108 -32.23 -22.17 0.47
C GLU A 108 -32.63 -23.34 -0.41
N VAL A 109 -33.37 -23.10 -1.48
CA VAL A 109 -33.91 -24.10 -2.37
C VAL A 109 -33.31 -24.08 -3.78
N ALA A 110 -32.73 -22.96 -4.19
CA ALA A 110 -32.01 -22.83 -5.44
C ALA A 110 -30.99 -21.69 -5.35
N ARG A 111 -30.01 -21.67 -6.26
CA ARG A 111 -28.97 -20.63 -6.31
C ARG A 111 -28.60 -20.35 -7.75
N LEU A 112 -28.61 -19.06 -8.12
CA LEU A 112 -28.07 -18.57 -9.39
C LEU A 112 -26.68 -17.98 -9.14
N ILE A 113 -25.70 -18.35 -9.97
CA ILE A 113 -24.35 -17.80 -9.96
C ILE A 113 -24.20 -16.89 -11.17
N LEU A 114 -23.78 -15.66 -10.91
CA LEU A 114 -23.36 -14.70 -11.95
C LEU A 114 -21.83 -14.62 -11.95
N THR A 115 -21.21 -14.86 -13.09
CA THR A 115 -19.76 -14.66 -13.28
C THR A 115 -19.58 -13.53 -14.29
N GLN A 116 -19.05 -12.39 -13.87
CA GLN A 116 -18.85 -11.25 -14.76
C GLN A 116 -17.38 -11.12 -15.14
N GLN A 117 -17.13 -10.94 -16.44
CA GLN A 117 -15.81 -10.71 -17.00
C GLN A 117 -15.21 -9.42 -16.47
N ALA A 118 -13.89 -9.43 -16.23
CA ALA A 118 -13.14 -8.27 -15.86
C ALA A 118 -13.14 -7.19 -16.95
N ASN A 119 -13.18 -5.93 -16.54
CA ASN A 119 -12.90 -4.81 -17.42
C ASN A 119 -11.44 -4.35 -17.21
N PRO A 120 -10.52 -4.64 -18.13
CA PRO A 120 -9.11 -4.28 -17.97
C PRO A 120 -8.88 -2.75 -17.91
N ASN A 121 -9.84 -1.99 -18.42
CA ASN A 121 -9.81 -0.53 -18.43
C ASN A 121 -10.64 0.10 -17.29
N ALA A 122 -11.20 -0.72 -16.38
CA ALA A 122 -11.95 -0.19 -15.27
C ALA A 122 -11.09 0.80 -14.47
N GLU A 123 -11.67 1.97 -14.22
CA GLU A 123 -11.06 2.91 -13.28
C GLU A 123 -11.10 2.25 -11.90
N ILE A 124 -9.93 2.09 -11.26
CA ILE A 124 -9.90 1.58 -9.89
C ILE A 124 -10.44 2.69 -9.00
N ILE A 125 -11.73 2.65 -8.72
CA ILE A 125 -12.32 3.44 -7.66
C ILE A 125 -11.87 2.77 -6.37
N VAL A 126 -10.75 3.22 -5.82
CA VAL A 126 -10.31 2.78 -4.50
C VAL A 126 -11.22 3.51 -3.51
N PRO A 127 -12.03 2.79 -2.72
CA PRO A 127 -12.89 3.42 -1.74
C PRO A 127 -12.04 4.23 -0.77
N ARG A 128 -12.53 5.38 -0.36
CA ARG A 128 -11.90 6.12 0.73
C ARG A 128 -11.95 5.25 1.97
N LEU A 129 -10.78 5.00 2.58
CA LEU A 129 -10.72 4.40 3.90
C LEU A 129 -11.70 5.14 4.81
N GLY A 130 -12.54 4.41 5.52
CA GLY A 130 -13.41 4.99 6.53
C GLY A 130 -12.59 5.80 7.56
N SER A 131 -13.24 6.61 8.37
CA SER A 131 -12.57 7.48 9.36
C SER A 131 -11.51 6.74 10.17
N ASP A 132 -11.77 5.49 10.53
CA ASP A 132 -10.86 4.65 11.32
C ASP A 132 -9.63 4.20 10.51
N GLY A 133 -9.81 3.88 9.22
CA GLY A 133 -8.71 3.55 8.33
C GLY A 133 -7.79 4.74 8.05
N ILE A 134 -8.35 5.95 7.87
CA ILE A 134 -7.57 7.18 7.72
C ILE A 134 -6.79 7.48 9.00
N SER A 135 -7.39 7.29 10.17
CA SER A 135 -6.74 7.46 11.47
C SER A 135 -5.54 6.53 11.61
N CYS A 136 -5.71 5.25 11.29
CA CYS A 136 -4.63 4.27 11.32
C CYS A 136 -3.48 4.62 10.36
N VAL A 137 -3.79 5.07 9.14
CA VAL A 137 -2.75 5.52 8.18
C VAL A 137 -2.02 6.75 8.71
N SER A 138 -2.75 7.72 9.27
CA SER A 138 -2.12 8.91 9.86
C SER A 138 -1.20 8.58 11.03
N GLU A 139 -1.62 7.71 11.94
CA GLU A 139 -0.81 7.24 13.06
C GLU A 139 0.44 6.48 12.58
N PHE A 140 0.28 5.60 11.60
CA PHE A 140 1.40 4.91 10.96
C PHE A 140 2.40 5.89 10.34
N MET A 141 1.93 6.85 9.54
CA MET A 141 2.78 7.86 8.91
C MET A 141 3.53 8.69 9.95
N LYS A 142 2.87 9.03 11.05
CA LYS A 142 3.48 9.74 12.18
C LYS A 142 4.57 8.92 12.87
N SER A 143 4.31 7.64 13.14
CA SER A 143 5.30 6.76 13.78
C SER A 143 6.52 6.57 12.88
N LEU A 144 6.34 6.39 11.59
CA LEU A 144 7.42 6.26 10.62
C LEU A 144 8.21 7.58 10.48
N ALA A 145 7.53 8.73 10.41
CA ALA A 145 8.18 10.04 10.39
C ALA A 145 9.01 10.29 11.66
N ASN A 146 8.49 9.91 12.82
CA ASN A 146 9.23 10.00 14.07
C ASN A 146 10.47 9.12 14.06
N ALA A 147 10.39 7.89 13.56
CA ALA A 147 11.53 6.98 13.45
C ALA A 147 12.61 7.57 12.54
N VAL A 148 12.23 8.04 11.36
CA VAL A 148 13.17 8.67 10.40
C VAL A 148 13.77 9.96 10.95
N THR A 149 12.98 10.81 11.60
CA THR A 149 13.48 12.05 12.22
C THR A 149 14.48 11.78 13.34
N LEU A 150 14.23 10.75 14.15
CA LEU A 150 15.16 10.32 15.19
C LEU A 150 16.44 9.76 14.61
N GLU A 151 16.36 9.01 13.52
CA GLU A 151 17.56 8.54 12.79
C GLU A 151 18.43 9.70 12.36
N ALA A 152 17.87 10.68 11.68
CA ALA A 152 18.62 11.86 11.22
C ALA A 152 19.30 12.59 12.39
N GLN A 153 18.60 12.73 13.51
CA GLN A 153 19.16 13.33 14.74
C GLN A 153 20.27 12.46 15.35
N MET A 154 20.09 11.15 15.35
CA MET A 154 21.09 10.21 15.85
C MET A 154 22.34 10.20 14.97
N ASN A 155 22.20 10.07 13.66
CA ASN A 155 23.31 10.09 12.73
C ASN A 155 24.13 11.39 12.89
N PHE A 156 23.49 12.54 12.99
CA PHE A 156 24.17 13.81 13.23
C PHE A 156 24.93 13.81 14.56
N ARG A 157 24.31 13.33 15.63
CA ARG A 157 24.90 13.30 16.98
C ARG A 157 26.07 12.33 17.05
N TYR A 158 25.92 11.13 16.48
CA TYR A 158 26.96 10.08 16.53
C TYR A 158 28.09 10.34 15.54
N THR A 159 27.84 10.88 14.37
CA THR A 159 28.90 11.32 13.46
C THR A 159 29.81 12.33 14.15
N LYS A 160 29.22 13.26 14.94
CA LYS A 160 30.00 14.22 15.71
C LYS A 160 30.82 13.55 16.82
N ILE A 161 30.29 12.50 17.46
CA ILE A 161 30.96 11.76 18.55
C ILE A 161 32.02 10.81 17.99
N ILE A 162 31.73 10.09 16.92
CA ILE A 162 32.67 9.14 16.27
C ILE A 162 33.89 9.89 15.68
N ASN A 163 33.72 11.12 15.23
CA ASN A 163 34.81 11.95 14.75
C ASN A 163 35.61 12.64 15.89
N ASP A 164 35.23 12.43 17.15
CA ASP A 164 36.01 12.84 18.29
C ASP A 164 37.12 11.81 18.59
N PRO A 165 38.40 12.14 18.42
CA PRO A 165 39.50 11.20 18.64
C PRO A 165 39.59 10.71 20.10
N ASN A 166 38.90 11.34 21.03
CA ASN A 166 38.84 10.95 22.45
C ASN A 166 37.59 10.11 22.79
N PHE A 167 36.75 9.79 21.83
CA PHE A 167 35.56 8.99 22.09
C PHE A 167 35.89 7.52 22.32
N VAL A 168 35.77 7.07 23.57
CA VAL A 168 36.12 5.71 24.02
C VAL A 168 34.90 4.87 24.40
N ALA A 169 33.71 5.47 24.48
CA ALA A 169 32.52 4.75 24.96
C ALA A 169 31.75 4.06 23.82
N PRO A 170 31.51 2.74 23.87
CA PRO A 170 30.67 2.08 22.90
C PRO A 170 29.22 2.56 22.99
N ILE A 171 28.58 2.78 21.85
CA ILE A 171 27.14 3.07 21.76
C ILE A 171 26.38 1.88 22.33
N ARG A 172 25.58 2.09 23.37
CA ARG A 172 24.82 1.03 24.03
C ARG A 172 23.41 0.94 23.47
N SER A 173 22.92 -0.27 23.30
CA SER A 173 21.52 -0.53 22.91
C SER A 173 20.50 0.02 23.95
N SER A 174 20.96 0.35 25.15
CA SER A 174 20.15 0.96 26.22
C SER A 174 19.97 2.47 26.07
N GLU A 175 20.66 3.13 25.13
CA GLU A 175 20.50 4.57 24.87
C GLU A 175 19.03 4.88 24.56
N PRO A 176 18.42 5.85 25.28
CA PRO A 176 16.98 6.12 25.14
C PRO A 176 16.52 6.42 23.72
N ASN A 177 17.34 7.14 22.95
CA ASN A 177 17.01 7.49 21.56
C ASN A 177 17.06 6.28 20.64
N ILE A 178 18.03 5.37 20.81
CA ILE A 178 18.14 4.12 20.04
C ILE A 178 16.94 3.24 20.35
N ARG A 179 16.60 3.07 21.63
CA ARG A 179 15.43 2.29 22.04
C ARG A 179 14.14 2.88 21.52
N LYS A 180 14.01 4.21 21.54
CA LYS A 180 12.82 4.89 21.01
C LYS A 180 12.67 4.64 19.51
N CYS A 181 13.74 4.81 18.73
CA CYS A 181 13.73 4.55 17.29
C CYS A 181 13.34 3.10 16.96
N TRP A 182 13.90 2.15 17.68
CA TRP A 182 13.51 0.73 17.58
C TRP A 182 12.02 0.51 17.88
N ASN A 183 11.53 1.08 18.97
CA ASN A 183 10.12 0.95 19.36
C ASN A 183 9.19 1.60 18.33
N ASP A 184 9.51 2.79 17.84
CA ASP A 184 8.72 3.50 16.83
C ASP A 184 8.65 2.72 15.52
N SER A 185 9.74 2.06 15.11
CA SER A 185 9.77 1.22 13.91
C SER A 185 8.82 0.01 14.05
N TYR A 186 8.85 -0.68 15.19
CA TYR A 186 7.91 -1.78 15.45
C TYR A 186 6.48 -1.31 15.67
N GLN A 187 6.28 -0.12 16.20
CA GLN A 187 4.95 0.48 16.29
C GLN A 187 4.37 0.73 14.89
N ALA A 188 5.17 1.26 13.96
CA ALA A 188 4.76 1.42 12.56
C ALA A 188 4.39 0.07 11.92
N LEU A 189 5.22 -0.97 12.11
CA LEU A 189 4.92 -2.32 11.62
C LEU A 189 3.62 -2.88 12.22
N ASN A 190 3.37 -2.66 13.52
CA ASN A 190 2.11 -3.07 14.16
C ASN A 190 0.90 -2.34 13.56
N MET A 191 1.03 -1.05 13.23
CA MET A 191 -0.05 -0.29 12.59
C MET A 191 -0.36 -0.85 11.19
N ILE A 192 0.68 -1.17 10.40
CA ILE A 192 0.51 -1.84 9.10
C ILE A 192 -0.20 -3.19 9.29
N ALA A 193 0.23 -4.00 10.25
CA ALA A 193 -0.41 -5.29 10.54
C ALA A 193 -1.88 -5.13 10.94
N ARG A 194 -2.24 -4.07 11.69
CA ARG A 194 -3.64 -3.74 12.00
C ARG A 194 -4.44 -3.43 10.75
N LEU A 195 -3.88 -2.66 9.79
CA LEU A 195 -4.53 -2.39 8.53
C LEU A 195 -4.78 -3.66 7.71
N TYR A 196 -3.84 -4.60 7.73
CA TYR A 196 -4.05 -5.92 7.10
C TYR A 196 -5.19 -6.71 7.74
N ARG A 197 -5.43 -6.55 9.04
CA ARG A 197 -6.48 -7.28 9.78
C ARG A 197 -7.83 -6.61 9.70
N ALA A 198 -7.86 -5.29 9.72
CA ALA A 198 -9.07 -4.50 9.82
C ALA A 198 -10.01 -4.66 8.63
N ASP A 199 -9.47 -5.04 7.46
CA ASP A 199 -10.25 -5.13 6.26
C ASP A 199 -9.84 -6.31 5.37
N THR A 200 -10.64 -7.37 5.44
CA THR A 200 -10.47 -8.53 4.55
C THR A 200 -10.89 -8.24 3.12
N MET A 201 -11.81 -7.29 2.92
CA MET A 201 -12.42 -6.99 1.64
C MET A 201 -11.48 -6.18 0.73
N TYR A 202 -10.74 -5.22 1.31
CA TYR A 202 -9.80 -4.37 0.54
C TYR A 202 -8.37 -4.86 0.53
N ARG A 203 -8.08 -5.96 1.22
CA ARG A 203 -6.73 -6.49 1.33
C ARG A 203 -6.03 -6.60 -0.02
N ALA A 204 -6.70 -7.08 -1.05
CA ALA A 204 -6.12 -7.23 -2.38
C ALA A 204 -5.70 -5.90 -3.01
N VAL A 205 -6.44 -4.81 -2.75
CA VAL A 205 -6.17 -3.49 -3.30
C VAL A 205 -5.06 -2.78 -2.54
N TYR A 206 -5.07 -2.86 -1.20
CA TYR A 206 -4.13 -2.12 -0.36
C TYR A 206 -2.83 -2.87 -0.06
N SER A 207 -2.85 -4.22 -0.10
CA SER A 207 -1.67 -5.02 0.23
C SER A 207 -0.41 -4.59 -0.51
N PRO A 208 -0.41 -4.30 -1.82
CA PRO A 208 0.80 -3.88 -2.50
C PRO A 208 1.39 -2.59 -1.94
N TYR A 209 0.54 -1.62 -1.56
CA TYR A 209 0.97 -0.36 -0.97
C TYR A 209 1.46 -0.54 0.47
N LEU A 210 0.73 -1.32 1.28
CA LEU A 210 1.11 -1.64 2.66
C LEU A 210 2.42 -2.42 2.71
N ASN A 211 2.64 -3.34 1.77
CA ASN A 211 3.90 -4.05 1.65
C ASN A 211 5.07 -3.09 1.44
N VAL A 212 4.97 -2.12 0.54
CA VAL A 212 6.06 -1.16 0.30
C VAL A 212 6.35 -0.32 1.54
N TYR A 213 5.34 0.10 2.31
CA TYR A 213 5.58 0.78 3.60
C TYR A 213 6.26 -0.14 4.61
N ARG A 214 5.84 -1.39 4.70
CA ARG A 214 6.47 -2.39 5.56
C ARG A 214 7.92 -2.64 5.16
N ASP A 215 8.17 -2.79 3.88
CA ASP A 215 9.49 -3.05 3.33
C ASP A 215 10.42 -1.86 3.52
N LEU A 216 9.89 -0.64 3.44
CA LEU A 216 10.62 0.57 3.79
C LEU A 216 11.07 0.55 5.26
N CYS A 217 10.18 0.16 6.19
CA CYS A 217 10.53 0.01 7.60
C CYS A 217 11.64 -1.05 7.79
N TYR A 218 11.49 -2.24 7.19
CA TYR A 218 12.49 -3.31 7.32
C TYR A 218 13.82 -2.95 6.68
N TYR A 219 13.81 -2.26 5.54
CA TYR A 219 15.04 -1.76 4.92
C TYR A 219 15.76 -0.78 5.85
N GLN A 220 15.07 0.18 6.44
CA GLN A 220 15.63 1.11 7.41
C GLN A 220 16.20 0.37 8.61
N MET A 221 15.42 -0.56 9.19
CA MET A 221 15.86 -1.36 10.33
C MET A 221 17.08 -2.23 10.00
N LEU A 222 17.14 -2.80 8.79
CA LEU A 222 18.28 -3.57 8.30
C LEU A 222 19.57 -2.73 8.28
N ILE A 223 19.49 -1.51 7.72
CA ILE A 223 20.64 -0.59 7.64
C ILE A 223 21.18 -0.23 9.03
N TRP A 224 20.30 -0.08 10.02
CA TRP A 224 20.70 0.37 11.36
C TRP A 224 21.12 -0.75 12.30
N TRP A 225 20.45 -1.89 12.21
CA TRP A 225 20.60 -2.96 13.21
C TRP A 225 20.99 -4.32 12.63
N GLY A 226 21.17 -4.41 11.31
CA GLY A 226 21.39 -5.69 10.65
C GLY A 226 20.16 -6.59 10.72
N GLY A 227 20.35 -7.84 11.13
CA GLY A 227 19.23 -8.76 11.33
C GLY A 227 18.25 -8.28 12.39
N VAL A 228 16.93 -8.30 12.09
CA VAL A 228 15.85 -7.88 12.98
C VAL A 228 14.75 -8.93 13.04
N VAL A 229 13.82 -8.79 13.97
CA VAL A 229 12.66 -9.67 14.06
C VAL A 229 11.66 -9.30 12.96
N VAL A 230 11.38 -10.23 12.05
CA VAL A 230 10.34 -10.05 11.04
C VAL A 230 9.00 -10.49 11.62
N MET A 231 8.05 -9.55 11.62
CA MET A 231 6.69 -9.79 12.12
C MET A 231 5.85 -10.50 11.05
N PRO A 232 5.02 -11.49 11.45
CA PRO A 232 3.97 -11.98 10.56
C PRO A 232 3.01 -10.86 10.14
N ASN A 233 2.38 -10.98 8.98
CA ASN A 233 1.38 -10.00 8.51
C ASN A 233 0.20 -9.83 9.48
N ALA A 234 -0.06 -10.82 10.33
CA ALA A 234 -1.06 -10.75 11.40
C ALA A 234 -0.62 -9.94 12.64
N GLY A 235 0.64 -9.48 12.70
CA GLY A 235 1.22 -8.84 13.88
C GLY A 235 1.56 -9.85 14.98
N PHE A 236 1.98 -9.34 16.15
CA PHE A 236 2.37 -10.17 17.30
C PHE A 236 1.22 -10.51 18.27
N GLU A 237 -0.02 -10.26 17.94
CA GLU A 237 -1.13 -10.65 18.82
C GLU A 237 -1.13 -12.16 19.04
N GLY A 238 -1.01 -12.57 20.29
CA GLY A 238 -0.86 -13.98 20.70
C GLY A 238 0.58 -14.48 20.81
N TYR A 239 1.58 -13.67 20.48
CA TYR A 239 3.00 -14.01 20.61
C TYR A 239 3.69 -13.32 21.82
N ALA A 240 2.93 -12.69 22.70
CA ALA A 240 3.47 -11.90 23.80
C ALA A 240 4.48 -12.66 24.70
N ASP A 241 4.34 -13.99 24.79
CA ASP A 241 5.20 -14.86 25.59
C ASP A 241 6.18 -15.69 24.76
N SER A 242 6.25 -15.47 23.45
CA SER A 242 7.10 -16.26 22.55
C SER A 242 8.41 -15.54 22.26
N TYR A 243 9.52 -16.24 22.49
CA TYR A 243 10.82 -15.77 22.02
C TYR A 243 10.88 -15.88 20.50
N VAL A 244 10.93 -14.74 19.81
CA VAL A 244 11.09 -14.69 18.36
C VAL A 244 12.53 -14.28 18.04
N PRO A 245 13.33 -15.14 17.42
CA PRO A 245 14.71 -14.82 17.07
C PRO A 245 14.78 -13.76 15.97
N ARG A 246 15.91 -13.07 15.89
CA ARG A 246 16.20 -12.18 14.76
C ARG A 246 16.31 -12.97 13.47
N THR A 247 15.70 -12.47 12.41
CA THR A 247 15.89 -12.94 11.04
C THR A 247 17.24 -12.44 10.52
N SER A 248 17.95 -13.26 9.77
CA SER A 248 19.27 -12.88 9.21
C SER A 248 19.14 -11.76 8.17
N GLU A 249 20.20 -10.97 7.99
CA GLU A 249 20.24 -9.94 6.95
C GLU A 249 19.95 -10.51 5.55
N SER A 250 20.52 -11.66 5.22
CA SER A 250 20.31 -12.32 3.93
C SER A 250 18.87 -12.71 3.71
N SER A 251 18.20 -13.22 4.75
CA SER A 251 16.78 -13.59 4.66
C SER A 251 15.87 -12.36 4.55
N ILE A 252 16.21 -11.26 5.23
CA ILE A 252 15.48 -9.99 5.09
C ILE A 252 15.67 -9.43 3.69
N LEU A 253 16.89 -9.41 3.15
CA LEU A 253 17.15 -8.94 1.79
C LEU A 253 16.40 -9.76 0.74
N GLN A 254 16.34 -11.08 0.91
CA GLN A 254 15.57 -11.95 0.02
C GLN A 254 14.07 -11.62 0.10
N MET A 255 13.52 -11.48 1.30
CA MET A 255 12.12 -11.09 1.52
C MET A 255 11.81 -9.76 0.84
N LEU A 256 12.64 -8.73 1.06
CA LEU A 256 12.46 -7.41 0.45
C LEU A 256 12.53 -7.48 -1.09
N GLU A 257 13.45 -8.26 -1.65
CA GLU A 257 13.55 -8.44 -3.10
C GLU A 257 12.29 -9.08 -3.68
N GLU A 258 11.81 -10.18 -3.10
CA GLU A 258 10.64 -10.91 -3.55
C GLU A 258 9.37 -10.05 -3.46
N GLU A 259 9.15 -9.39 -2.33
CA GLU A 259 7.97 -8.58 -2.08
C GLU A 259 7.93 -7.30 -2.92
N LEU A 260 9.07 -6.61 -3.09
CA LEU A 260 9.14 -5.42 -3.92
C LEU A 260 9.01 -5.73 -5.42
N VAL A 261 9.53 -6.86 -5.90
CA VAL A 261 9.28 -7.33 -7.26
C VAL A 261 7.79 -7.57 -7.49
N GLU A 262 7.12 -8.22 -6.53
CA GLU A 262 5.67 -8.45 -6.60
C GLU A 262 4.87 -7.14 -6.49
N ALA A 263 5.29 -6.23 -5.61
CA ALA A 263 4.66 -4.90 -5.50
C ALA A 263 4.77 -4.10 -6.81
N ILE A 264 5.94 -4.08 -7.46
CA ILE A 264 6.14 -3.41 -8.75
C ILE A 264 5.23 -4.01 -9.83
N ARG A 265 4.98 -5.32 -9.80
CA ARG A 265 4.08 -5.99 -10.75
C ARG A 265 2.63 -5.56 -10.54
N ASN A 266 2.19 -5.45 -9.30
CA ASN A 266 0.79 -5.26 -8.91
C ASN A 266 0.39 -3.79 -8.70
N LEU A 267 1.34 -2.87 -8.44
CA LEU A 267 1.06 -1.46 -8.28
C LEU A 267 0.76 -0.79 -9.63
N ASP A 268 -0.21 0.12 -9.63
CA ASP A 268 -0.45 0.98 -10.78
C ASP A 268 0.67 2.01 -10.95
N GLU A 269 0.87 2.49 -12.17
CA GLU A 269 1.79 3.60 -12.45
C GLU A 269 1.33 4.92 -11.80
N LYS A 270 0.02 5.04 -11.54
CA LYS A 270 -0.56 6.16 -10.80
C LYS A 270 -0.47 5.89 -9.29
N LYS A 271 -0.38 6.94 -8.50
CA LYS A 271 -0.44 6.84 -7.04
C LYS A 271 -1.81 6.34 -6.58
N CYS A 272 -1.84 5.67 -5.42
CA CYS A 272 -3.07 5.17 -4.84
C CYS A 272 -4.03 6.31 -4.48
N VAL A 273 -5.15 6.37 -5.18
CA VAL A 273 -6.16 7.43 -5.00
C VAL A 273 -6.84 7.37 -3.62
N ALA A 274 -6.84 6.19 -2.97
CA ALA A 274 -7.41 6.04 -1.63
C ALA A 274 -6.68 6.80 -0.54
N PHE A 275 -5.37 6.97 -0.72
CA PHE A 275 -4.51 7.64 0.25
C PHE A 275 -4.16 9.06 -0.20
N ALA A 276 -4.31 9.38 -1.48
CA ALA A 276 -3.92 10.65 -2.06
C ALA A 276 -5.13 11.54 -2.37
N THR A 277 -5.01 12.82 -2.08
CA THR A 277 -6.01 13.82 -2.49
C THR A 277 -5.88 14.18 -3.95
N ASN A 278 -4.70 13.93 -4.54
CA ASN A 278 -4.44 14.03 -5.98
C ASN A 278 -3.37 13.03 -6.43
N ALA A 279 -3.27 12.81 -7.74
CA ALA A 279 -2.38 11.82 -8.35
C ALA A 279 -0.88 12.09 -8.16
N ASN A 280 -0.48 13.29 -7.75
CA ASN A 280 0.91 13.72 -7.60
C ASN A 280 1.31 13.94 -6.13
N ASP A 281 0.57 13.38 -5.18
CA ASP A 281 0.86 13.58 -3.78
C ASP A 281 2.07 12.74 -3.35
N ALA A 282 3.17 13.42 -3.03
CA ALA A 282 4.40 12.79 -2.56
C ALA A 282 4.28 12.14 -1.17
N LEU A 283 3.17 12.36 -0.46
CA LEU A 283 2.94 11.76 0.85
C LEU A 283 2.53 10.29 0.78
N PHE A 284 2.40 9.72 -0.42
CA PHE A 284 1.93 8.35 -0.61
C PHE A 284 2.85 7.52 -1.47
N VAL A 285 2.93 6.24 -1.14
CA VAL A 285 3.69 5.24 -1.89
C VAL A 285 3.17 5.13 -3.33
N SER A 286 4.09 4.97 -4.27
CA SER A 286 3.82 4.72 -5.69
C SER A 286 4.67 3.55 -6.19
N LYS A 287 4.42 3.09 -7.40
CA LYS A 287 5.26 2.08 -8.06
C LYS A 287 6.72 2.53 -8.17
N ASP A 288 6.97 3.84 -8.35
CA ASP A 288 8.33 4.37 -8.43
C ASP A 288 9.04 4.34 -7.08
N VAL A 289 8.31 4.55 -5.98
CA VAL A 289 8.85 4.33 -4.62
C VAL A 289 9.31 2.88 -4.45
N ALA A 290 8.51 1.90 -4.90
CA ALA A 290 8.89 0.49 -4.87
C ALA A 290 10.12 0.20 -5.74
N ARG A 291 10.23 0.81 -6.94
CA ARG A 291 11.41 0.69 -7.81
C ARG A 291 12.66 1.24 -7.15
N ILE A 292 12.58 2.42 -6.53
CA ILE A 292 13.71 3.04 -5.83
C ILE A 292 14.13 2.21 -4.63
N LEU A 293 13.18 1.72 -3.84
CA LEU A 293 13.48 0.90 -2.69
C LEU A 293 14.15 -0.44 -3.10
N LEU A 294 13.63 -1.09 -4.15
CA LEU A 294 14.26 -2.29 -4.70
C LEU A 294 15.66 -2.01 -5.27
N ALA A 295 15.85 -0.86 -5.90
CA ALA A 295 17.18 -0.46 -6.36
C ALA A 295 18.15 -0.29 -5.18
N LYS A 296 17.73 0.32 -4.07
CA LYS A 296 18.55 0.40 -2.85
C LYS A 296 18.88 -0.99 -2.27
N VAL A 297 17.93 -1.94 -2.28
CA VAL A 297 18.17 -3.34 -1.89
C VAL A 297 19.22 -3.98 -2.81
N TYR A 298 19.11 -3.78 -4.13
CA TYR A 298 20.09 -4.28 -5.09
C TYR A 298 21.48 -3.64 -4.92
N MET A 299 21.54 -2.32 -4.63
CA MET A 299 22.81 -1.65 -4.33
C MET A 299 23.46 -2.23 -3.09
N TYR A 300 22.69 -2.49 -2.02
CA TYR A 300 23.20 -3.16 -0.81
C TYR A 300 23.76 -4.55 -1.12
N GLN A 301 23.14 -5.28 -2.04
CA GLN A 301 23.61 -6.58 -2.53
C GLN A 301 24.71 -6.48 -3.62
N GLN A 302 25.15 -5.27 -3.97
CA GLN A 302 26.11 -4.99 -5.06
C GLN A 302 25.63 -5.44 -6.45
N LYS A 303 24.33 -5.58 -6.66
CA LYS A 303 23.69 -5.90 -7.95
C LYS A 303 23.52 -4.63 -8.79
N TRP A 304 24.61 -3.96 -9.13
CA TRP A 304 24.64 -2.61 -9.71
C TRP A 304 23.85 -2.46 -11.01
N ALA A 305 23.93 -3.45 -11.91
CA ALA A 305 23.20 -3.41 -13.18
C ALA A 305 21.67 -3.45 -12.99
N ALA A 306 21.19 -4.28 -12.07
CA ALA A 306 19.76 -4.38 -11.75
C ALA A 306 19.27 -3.09 -11.10
N ALA A 307 20.04 -2.53 -10.16
CA ALA A 307 19.73 -1.26 -9.52
C ALA A 307 19.67 -0.11 -10.54
N SER A 308 20.67 0.00 -11.41
CA SER A 308 20.72 1.01 -12.47
C SER A 308 19.49 0.96 -13.37
N ASN A 309 19.05 -0.23 -13.79
CA ASN A 309 17.88 -0.40 -14.64
C ASN A 309 16.59 0.13 -13.97
N LEU A 310 16.37 -0.14 -12.69
CA LEU A 310 15.23 0.35 -11.96
C LEU A 310 15.24 1.88 -11.79
N LEU A 311 16.40 2.44 -11.44
CA LEU A 311 16.55 3.89 -11.27
C LEU A 311 16.39 4.62 -12.60
N GLN A 312 16.89 4.06 -13.70
CA GLN A 312 16.71 4.60 -15.03
C GLN A 312 15.23 4.72 -15.40
N GLN A 313 14.43 3.69 -15.11
CA GLN A 313 12.98 3.73 -15.36
C GLN A 313 12.29 4.89 -14.64
N VAL A 314 12.76 5.29 -13.46
CA VAL A 314 12.22 6.43 -12.72
C VAL A 314 12.67 7.75 -13.32
N VAL A 315 13.97 7.86 -13.63
CA VAL A 315 14.56 9.11 -14.20
C VAL A 315 14.00 9.42 -15.59
N ASP A 316 13.82 8.41 -16.44
CA ASP A 316 13.37 8.58 -17.82
C ASP A 316 11.90 9.02 -17.95
N LYS A 317 11.09 8.85 -16.92
CA LYS A 317 9.69 9.30 -16.92
C LYS A 317 9.53 10.82 -17.00
N ASN A 318 10.51 11.59 -16.52
CA ASN A 318 10.47 13.06 -16.47
C ASN A 318 9.22 13.66 -15.79
N ILE A 319 8.58 12.89 -14.87
CA ILE A 319 7.42 13.36 -14.11
C ILE A 319 7.81 14.03 -12.78
N TYR A 320 9.04 13.83 -12.36
CA TYR A 320 9.62 14.44 -11.17
C TYR A 320 10.59 15.53 -11.58
N SER A 321 10.53 16.66 -10.89
CA SER A 321 11.37 17.82 -11.17
C SER A 321 12.37 18.04 -10.05
N MET A 322 13.65 18.01 -10.40
CA MET A 322 14.69 18.39 -9.45
C MET A 322 14.65 19.90 -9.23
N GLU A 323 14.76 20.32 -7.99
CA GLU A 323 14.90 21.73 -7.60
C GLU A 323 16.13 21.91 -6.69
N LYS A 324 16.52 23.15 -6.47
CA LYS A 324 17.56 23.43 -5.48
C LYS A 324 17.11 22.87 -4.14
N VAL A 325 17.97 22.07 -3.50
CA VAL A 325 17.65 21.45 -2.21
C VAL A 325 17.29 22.55 -1.21
N PRO A 326 16.05 22.58 -0.71
CA PRO A 326 15.59 23.63 0.18
C PRO A 326 16.15 23.43 1.59
N THR A 327 16.19 24.49 2.39
CA THR A 327 16.52 24.39 3.81
C THR A 327 15.46 23.58 4.56
N LYS A 328 14.21 23.59 4.06
CA LYS A 328 13.05 22.94 4.65
C LYS A 328 12.13 22.48 3.52
N TYR A 329 11.79 21.20 3.50
CA TYR A 329 10.83 20.65 2.54
C TYR A 329 9.40 20.93 2.99
N THR A 330 8.51 21.14 2.01
CA THR A 330 7.06 21.23 2.20
C THR A 330 6.38 20.24 1.27
N SER A 331 5.09 19.99 1.46
CA SER A 331 4.30 19.12 0.56
C SER A 331 4.24 19.61 -0.89
N GLU A 332 4.59 20.89 -1.13
CA GLU A 332 4.62 21.50 -2.46
C GLU A 332 5.98 21.38 -3.18
N SER A 333 7.00 20.88 -2.47
CA SER A 333 8.35 20.73 -3.04
C SER A 333 8.36 19.73 -4.19
N LYS A 334 8.83 20.16 -5.35
CA LYS A 334 8.77 19.40 -6.62
C LYS A 334 9.79 18.26 -6.69
N ASP A 335 10.82 18.32 -5.86
CA ASP A 335 11.87 17.30 -5.77
C ASP A 335 11.39 16.01 -5.05
N LEU A 336 10.25 16.07 -4.34
CA LEU A 336 9.76 14.96 -3.55
C LEU A 336 9.15 13.84 -4.40
N ILE A 337 9.61 12.61 -4.16
CA ILE A 337 9.01 11.37 -4.67
C ILE A 337 8.23 10.68 -3.55
N LEU A 338 8.81 10.61 -2.35
CA LEU A 338 8.15 10.18 -1.12
C LEU A 338 8.58 11.07 0.03
N ALA A 339 7.62 11.52 0.80
CA ALA A 339 7.83 12.26 2.03
C ALA A 339 6.86 11.80 3.13
N LEU A 340 7.22 12.02 4.38
CA LEU A 340 6.38 11.75 5.52
C LEU A 340 6.02 13.05 6.22
N LYS A 341 4.78 13.14 6.66
CA LYS A 341 4.23 14.29 7.35
C LYS A 341 4.83 14.45 8.75
N VAL A 342 5.26 15.66 9.12
CA VAL A 342 5.74 15.97 10.47
C VAL A 342 4.69 16.79 11.19
N GLY A 343 4.34 16.39 12.40
CA GLY A 343 3.46 17.18 13.28
C GLY A 343 2.07 16.66 13.52
N ASN A 344 1.41 17.24 14.52
CA ASN A 344 0.07 16.90 14.95
C ASN A 344 -0.94 17.42 13.95
N GLU A 345 -1.48 16.38 13.15
CA GLU A 345 -2.82 16.47 12.76
C GLU A 345 -3.59 17.69 12.43
N SER A 346 -3.79 17.99 11.27
CA SER A 346 -5.17 18.07 10.87
C SER A 346 -5.34 17.42 9.51
N ARG A 347 -6.25 16.52 9.49
CA ARG A 347 -6.78 15.80 8.36
C ARG A 347 -6.91 16.73 7.17
N ALA A 348 -6.24 16.42 6.07
CA ALA A 348 -6.50 17.00 4.77
C ALA A 348 -6.16 18.47 4.49
N SER A 349 -5.51 19.19 5.38
CA SER A 349 -5.02 20.52 5.06
C SER A 349 -3.52 20.46 4.75
N ARG A 350 -3.13 20.95 3.58
CA ARG A 350 -1.73 21.09 3.15
C ARG A 350 -1.07 22.36 3.67
N VAL A 351 -1.74 23.06 4.55
CA VAL A 351 -1.26 24.27 5.18
C VAL A 351 -1.41 24.16 6.69
N ASN A 352 -0.47 24.73 7.41
CA ASN A 352 -0.57 24.86 8.86
C ASN A 352 -1.69 25.84 9.24
N VAL A 353 -2.05 25.87 10.52
CA VAL A 353 -3.08 26.78 11.05
C VAL A 353 -2.77 28.25 10.77
N ASP A 354 -1.50 28.60 10.67
CA ASP A 354 -1.00 29.94 10.33
C ASP A 354 -0.95 30.23 8.82
N GLY A 355 -1.41 29.29 7.99
CA GLY A 355 -1.40 29.40 6.53
C GLY A 355 -0.05 29.07 5.88
N SER A 356 0.95 28.68 6.64
CA SER A 356 2.24 28.23 6.09
C SER A 356 2.11 26.82 5.46
N PRO A 357 2.90 26.49 4.43
CA PRO A 357 2.95 25.13 3.89
C PRO A 357 3.34 24.09 4.94
N GLU A 358 2.74 22.93 4.84
CA GLU A 358 3.02 21.83 5.74
C GLU A 358 4.45 21.33 5.59
N GLU A 359 5.12 21.13 6.71
CA GLU A 359 6.47 20.58 6.75
C GLU A 359 6.44 19.06 6.65
N VAL A 360 7.35 18.53 5.85
CA VAL A 360 7.48 17.09 5.62
C VAL A 360 8.94 16.64 5.72
N VAL A 361 9.16 15.38 6.09
CA VAL A 361 10.47 14.73 6.04
C VAL A 361 10.61 14.05 4.67
N PRO A 362 11.59 14.45 3.85
CA PRO A 362 11.85 13.78 2.59
C PRO A 362 12.41 12.36 2.85
N ILE A 363 11.85 11.37 2.19
CA ILE A 363 12.33 9.97 2.25
C ILE A 363 12.99 9.58 0.95
N MET A 364 12.44 10.03 -0.17
CA MET A 364 12.99 9.83 -1.51
C MET A 364 12.80 11.11 -2.32
N THR A 365 13.88 11.62 -2.89
CA THR A 365 13.87 12.82 -3.74
C THR A 365 14.42 12.51 -5.12
N THR A 366 14.09 13.35 -6.09
CA THR A 366 14.66 13.27 -7.44
C THR A 366 16.17 13.45 -7.42
N THR A 367 16.65 14.35 -6.55
CA THR A 367 18.08 14.56 -6.30
C THR A 367 18.76 13.28 -5.84
N ASP A 368 18.19 12.58 -4.83
CA ASP A 368 18.72 11.29 -4.36
C ASP A 368 18.74 10.24 -5.45
N VAL A 369 17.64 10.09 -6.19
CA VAL A 369 17.54 9.09 -7.26
C VAL A 369 18.60 9.28 -8.33
N LYS A 370 18.88 10.53 -8.72
CA LYS A 370 19.94 10.84 -9.69
C LYS A 370 21.33 10.52 -9.14
N LEU A 371 21.58 10.75 -7.87
CA LEU A 371 22.85 10.41 -7.22
C LEU A 371 23.03 8.90 -7.06
N LEU A 372 21.98 8.17 -6.65
CA LEU A 372 21.99 6.71 -6.59
C LEU A 372 22.24 6.09 -7.99
N TYR A 373 21.60 6.66 -9.01
CA TYR A 373 21.81 6.22 -10.39
C TYR A 373 23.25 6.49 -10.84
N ALA A 374 23.79 7.68 -10.55
CA ALA A 374 25.19 7.99 -10.87
C ALA A 374 26.16 7.05 -10.15
N GLU A 375 25.90 6.66 -8.90
CA GLU A 375 26.70 5.69 -8.16
C GLU A 375 26.68 4.32 -8.84
N CYS A 376 25.51 3.81 -9.24
CA CYS A 376 25.41 2.57 -10.01
C CYS A 376 26.23 2.64 -11.31
N GLU A 377 26.14 3.74 -12.06
CA GLU A 377 26.85 3.94 -13.31
C GLU A 377 28.39 4.01 -13.11
N ILE A 378 28.87 4.55 -11.98
CA ILE A 378 30.31 4.50 -11.61
C ILE A 378 30.74 3.06 -11.42
N HIS A 379 30.01 2.26 -10.65
CA HIS A 379 30.33 0.86 -10.43
C HIS A 379 30.29 0.01 -11.71
N LEU A 380 29.50 0.43 -12.70
CA LEU A 380 29.43 -0.19 -14.03
C LEU A 380 30.49 0.35 -15.02
N GLY A 381 31.32 1.33 -14.61
CA GLY A 381 32.35 1.95 -15.46
C GLY A 381 31.80 3.02 -16.42
N ASN A 382 30.52 3.40 -16.34
CA ASN A 382 29.86 4.37 -17.22
C ASN A 382 30.05 5.81 -16.73
N ASN A 383 31.30 6.24 -16.54
CA ASN A 383 31.66 7.52 -15.93
C ASN A 383 31.05 8.75 -16.65
N ALA A 384 30.89 8.71 -17.96
CA ALA A 384 30.27 9.81 -18.71
C ALA A 384 28.81 10.03 -18.31
N LYS A 385 28.06 8.94 -18.11
CA LYS A 385 26.67 8.97 -17.69
C LYS A 385 26.54 9.41 -16.23
N ALA A 386 27.40 8.91 -15.34
CA ALA A 386 27.49 9.34 -13.97
C ALA A 386 27.79 10.84 -13.85
N SER A 387 28.78 11.33 -14.61
CA SER A 387 29.17 12.75 -14.65
C SER A 387 27.99 13.67 -15.00
N LYS A 388 27.16 13.25 -15.94
CA LYS A 388 25.96 14.00 -16.32
C LYS A 388 25.08 14.29 -15.11
N TYR A 389 24.70 13.25 -14.36
CA TYR A 389 23.77 13.40 -13.24
C TYR A 389 24.40 14.09 -12.02
N ILE A 390 25.68 13.83 -11.75
CA ILE A 390 26.44 14.56 -10.70
C ILE A 390 26.48 16.06 -11.04
N SER A 391 26.75 16.39 -12.29
CA SER A 391 26.80 17.79 -12.75
C SER A 391 25.43 18.47 -12.71
N GLU A 392 24.36 17.75 -13.08
CA GLU A 392 23.00 18.27 -12.99
C GLU A 392 22.63 18.63 -11.54
N VAL A 393 22.90 17.74 -10.58
CA VAL A 393 22.65 17.98 -9.16
C VAL A 393 23.53 19.12 -8.64
N GLY A 394 24.82 19.10 -8.97
CA GLY A 394 25.75 20.16 -8.58
C GLY A 394 25.32 21.54 -9.08
N ASN A 395 25.04 21.66 -10.37
CA ASN A 395 24.71 22.93 -11.02
C ASN A 395 23.45 23.56 -10.42
N ILE A 396 22.38 22.80 -10.21
CA ILE A 396 21.13 23.34 -9.65
C ILE A 396 21.33 23.85 -8.21
N ASN A 397 22.30 23.29 -7.50
CA ASN A 397 22.64 23.67 -6.12
C ASN A 397 23.80 24.67 -6.02
N GLY A 398 24.37 25.10 -7.15
CA GLY A 398 25.50 26.05 -7.19
C GLY A 398 26.83 25.42 -6.76
N ILE A 399 26.96 24.08 -6.88
CA ILE A 399 28.18 23.32 -6.57
C ILE A 399 28.81 22.85 -7.88
N SER A 400 30.07 23.20 -8.12
CA SER A 400 30.83 22.81 -9.32
C SER A 400 32.05 21.97 -8.96
N GLY A 401 32.57 21.23 -9.93
CA GLY A 401 33.82 20.48 -9.79
C GLY A 401 33.75 19.24 -8.92
N THR A 402 32.55 18.66 -8.73
CA THR A 402 32.40 17.37 -8.03
C THR A 402 33.10 16.25 -8.80
N ASN A 403 33.95 15.48 -8.13
CA ASN A 403 34.61 14.34 -8.72
C ASN A 403 33.60 13.23 -9.10
N VAL A 404 33.81 12.60 -10.25
CA VAL A 404 33.03 11.46 -10.72
C VAL A 404 33.55 10.19 -10.03
N SER A 405 33.14 10.02 -8.78
CA SER A 405 33.50 8.89 -7.92
C SER A 405 32.44 8.72 -6.83
N VAL A 406 32.40 7.54 -6.22
CA VAL A 406 31.51 7.28 -5.06
C VAL A 406 31.80 8.27 -3.93
N GLU A 407 33.07 8.55 -3.67
CA GLU A 407 33.45 9.54 -2.66
C GLU A 407 33.03 10.96 -3.02
N GLY A 408 33.10 11.33 -4.30
CA GLY A 408 32.58 12.63 -4.78
C GLY A 408 31.05 12.75 -4.58
N ILE A 409 30.30 11.67 -4.82
CA ILE A 409 28.85 11.62 -4.54
C ILE A 409 28.60 11.80 -3.03
N LYS A 410 29.34 11.10 -2.16
CA LYS A 410 29.20 11.26 -0.70
C LYS A 410 29.48 12.69 -0.24
N GLN A 411 30.53 13.32 -0.77
CA GLN A 411 30.84 14.71 -0.45
C GLN A 411 29.73 15.65 -0.93
N LEU A 412 29.16 15.42 -2.10
CA LEU A 412 28.05 16.19 -2.63
C LEU A 412 26.80 16.03 -1.75
N ARG A 413 26.42 14.80 -1.38
CA ARG A 413 25.33 14.51 -0.45
C ARG A 413 25.51 15.24 0.88
N LYS A 414 26.71 15.16 1.46
CA LYS A 414 27.05 15.87 2.69
C LYS A 414 26.91 17.40 2.56
N SER A 415 27.34 17.97 1.44
CA SER A 415 27.21 19.41 1.16
C SER A 415 25.74 19.85 1.08
N LEU A 416 24.90 18.99 0.53
CA LEU A 416 23.46 19.22 0.39
C LEU A 416 22.66 18.82 1.64
N LYS A 417 23.30 18.27 2.65
CA LYS A 417 22.67 17.74 3.88
C LYS A 417 21.62 16.67 3.58
N LEU A 418 21.80 15.92 2.51
CA LEU A 418 20.98 14.77 2.19
C LEU A 418 21.36 13.62 3.15
N GLN A 419 20.37 12.76 3.43
CA GLN A 419 20.62 11.54 4.19
C GLN A 419 21.46 10.57 3.35
N ASP A 420 22.39 9.87 3.98
CA ASP A 420 23.21 8.84 3.35
C ASP A 420 22.44 7.53 3.16
#